data_d79bcef616fd96c3df398c5e06cce84c
#
_entry.id   d79bcef616fd96c3df398c5e06cce84c
#
_cell.length_a   1.000
_cell.length_b   1.000
_cell.length_c   1.000
_cell.angle_alpha   90.00
_cell.angle_beta   90.00
_cell.angle_gamma   90.00
#
_symmetry.space_group_name_H-M   'P 1'
#
loop_
_entity.id
_entity.type
_entity.pdbx_description
1 polymer ?
#
loop_
_entity_poly.entity_id
_entity_poly.type
_entity_poly.pdbx_seq_one_letter_code
_entity_poly.pdbx_strand_id
1 'polypeptide(L)'
;VTVSARLAELGIELPDVAAPVAAYIPAKVHGDLVWTSGQLPFVSGALPATGKVGDGHGLVPASDAQEMARTCALNAIAAAAAAAGGVDRLEGVFKVTGFVASDPSFTGQPGVINGASELLGEIFGEAGRHNRSAVGVAVLPLDAPVEVEVAFILAR
;
A
#
# COMPACT_ATOMS: atom_id res chain seq x y z
N VAL A 1 -5.62 13.59 17.64
CA VAL A 1 -6.17 12.22 17.48
C VAL A 1 -5.04 11.30 17.09
N THR A 2 -4.89 10.19 17.81
CA THR A 2 -3.89 9.17 17.50
C THR A 2 -4.31 8.37 16.25
N VAL A 3 -3.34 7.74 15.60
CA VAL A 3 -3.64 6.89 14.43
C VAL A 3 -4.52 5.71 14.82
N SER A 4 -4.25 5.09 15.98
CA SER A 4 -5.08 3.99 16.49
C SER A 4 -6.53 4.42 16.73
N ALA A 5 -6.76 5.59 17.31
CA ALA A 5 -8.10 6.14 17.50
C ALA A 5 -8.78 6.42 16.15
N ARG A 6 -8.05 6.96 15.19
CA ARG A 6 -8.58 7.23 13.86
C ARG A 6 -8.96 5.96 13.10
N LEU A 7 -8.14 4.91 13.22
CA LEU A 7 -8.49 3.59 12.66
C LEU A 7 -9.78 3.06 13.26
N ALA A 8 -9.94 3.18 14.59
CA ALA A 8 -11.16 2.76 15.26
C ALA A 8 -12.40 3.54 14.79
N GLU A 9 -12.29 4.87 14.63
CA GLU A 9 -13.38 5.70 14.07
C GLU A 9 -13.78 5.27 12.67
N LEU A 10 -12.81 4.88 11.84
CA LEU A 10 -13.04 4.42 10.47
C LEU A 10 -13.49 2.96 10.40
N GLY A 11 -13.50 2.24 11.51
CA GLY A 11 -13.82 0.82 11.54
C GLY A 11 -12.78 -0.05 10.84
N ILE A 12 -11.53 0.41 10.81
CA ILE A 12 -10.42 -0.29 10.13
C ILE A 12 -9.62 -1.09 11.16
N GLU A 13 -9.51 -2.39 10.94
CA GLU A 13 -8.57 -3.26 11.62
C GLU A 13 -7.34 -3.48 10.73
N LEU A 14 -6.15 -3.27 11.28
CA LEU A 14 -4.92 -3.57 10.54
C LEU A 14 -4.75 -5.07 10.39
N PRO A 15 -4.35 -5.53 9.20
CA PRO A 15 -4.04 -6.93 8.99
C PRO A 15 -2.78 -7.34 9.76
N ASP A 16 -2.60 -8.64 9.92
CA ASP A 16 -1.31 -9.19 10.33
C ASP A 16 -0.23 -8.85 9.28
N VAL A 17 1.00 -8.71 9.71
CA VAL A 17 2.11 -8.40 8.80
C VAL A 17 2.29 -9.56 7.82
N ALA A 18 2.22 -9.26 6.53
CA ALA A 18 2.45 -10.24 5.49
C ALA A 18 3.91 -10.75 5.54
N ALA A 19 4.08 -12.08 5.47
CA ALA A 19 5.41 -12.67 5.44
C ALA A 19 6.15 -12.26 4.16
N PRO A 20 7.46 -11.91 4.26
CA PRO A 20 8.25 -11.63 3.06
C PRO A 20 8.32 -12.86 2.15
N VAL A 21 8.24 -12.63 0.84
CA VAL A 21 8.36 -13.72 -0.16
C VAL A 21 9.80 -14.07 -0.51
N ALA A 22 10.78 -13.38 0.06
CA ALA A 22 12.21 -13.59 -0.20
C ALA A 22 13.06 -13.14 1.02
N ALA A 23 14.37 -13.07 0.85
CA ALA A 23 15.33 -12.75 1.90
C ALA A 23 15.41 -11.25 2.19
N TYR A 24 14.35 -10.67 2.76
CA TYR A 24 14.28 -9.27 3.18
C TYR A 24 13.29 -9.10 4.36
N ILE A 25 13.26 -7.91 4.95
CA ILE A 25 12.33 -7.56 6.04
C ILE A 25 11.18 -6.68 5.51
N PRO A 26 9.99 -6.73 6.12
CA PRO A 26 8.83 -5.97 5.63
C PRO A 26 8.97 -4.46 5.71
N ALA A 27 9.69 -3.95 6.71
CA ALA A 27 9.93 -2.52 6.88
C ALA A 27 11.20 -2.27 7.69
N LYS A 28 11.80 -1.09 7.47
CA LYS A 28 13.04 -0.70 8.14
C LYS A 28 12.93 0.74 8.63
N VAL A 29 13.31 0.94 9.89
CA VAL A 29 13.44 2.28 10.49
C VAL A 29 14.84 2.82 10.18
N HIS A 30 14.89 4.09 9.74
CA HIS A 30 16.14 4.82 9.59
C HIS A 30 15.89 6.31 9.86
N GLY A 31 16.52 6.83 10.91
CA GLY A 31 16.25 8.20 11.34
C GLY A 31 14.78 8.41 11.69
N ASP A 32 14.19 9.44 11.15
CA ASP A 32 12.78 9.79 11.36
C ASP A 32 11.82 9.11 10.36
N LEU A 33 12.30 8.11 9.62
CA LEU A 33 11.49 7.39 8.62
C LEU A 33 11.39 5.91 8.95
N VAL A 34 10.26 5.32 8.59
CA VAL A 34 10.12 3.89 8.41
C VAL A 34 9.67 3.64 6.97
N TRP A 35 10.41 2.82 6.26
CA TRP A 35 10.16 2.54 4.85
C TRP A 35 9.83 1.07 4.67
N THR A 36 8.69 0.78 4.06
CA THR A 36 8.26 -0.59 3.82
C THR A 36 8.92 -1.16 2.56
N SER A 37 9.09 -2.47 2.55
CA SER A 37 9.23 -3.21 1.30
C SER A 37 7.91 -3.13 0.53
N GLY A 38 7.94 -3.45 -0.77
CA GLY A 38 6.73 -3.49 -1.58
C GLY A 38 5.71 -4.46 -1.00
N GLN A 39 4.48 -4.00 -0.86
CA GLN A 39 3.37 -4.79 -0.33
C GLN A 39 2.44 -5.20 -1.46
N LEU A 40 2.19 -6.49 -1.54
CA LEU A 40 1.18 -7.06 -2.42
C LEU A 40 -0.19 -7.01 -1.73
N PRO A 41 -1.31 -7.14 -2.49
CA PRO A 41 -2.64 -7.01 -1.92
C PRO A 41 -3.13 -8.28 -1.21
N PHE A 42 -2.30 -8.90 -0.38
CA PHE A 42 -2.69 -10.09 0.38
C PHE A 42 -3.83 -9.81 1.34
N VAL A 43 -4.82 -10.68 1.33
CA VAL A 43 -5.88 -10.77 2.33
C VAL A 43 -5.85 -12.19 2.88
N SER A 44 -5.56 -12.32 4.18
CA SER A 44 -5.45 -13.64 4.84
C SER A 44 -4.53 -14.63 4.09
N GLY A 45 -3.42 -14.14 3.58
CA GLY A 45 -2.40 -14.94 2.92
C GLY A 45 -2.66 -15.28 1.44
N ALA A 46 -3.72 -14.74 0.84
CA ALA A 46 -4.07 -14.98 -0.56
C ALA A 46 -4.27 -13.67 -1.33
N LEU A 47 -3.97 -13.67 -2.63
CA LEU A 47 -4.28 -12.58 -3.53
C LEU A 47 -5.76 -12.68 -3.97
N PRO A 48 -6.56 -11.58 -3.89
CA PRO A 48 -7.95 -11.60 -4.34
C PRO A 48 -8.11 -11.85 -5.84
N ALA A 49 -7.15 -11.39 -6.64
CA ALA A 49 -7.07 -11.61 -8.07
C ALA A 49 -5.62 -11.55 -8.53
N THR A 50 -5.36 -12.09 -9.70
CA THR A 50 -4.05 -12.05 -10.37
C THR A 50 -4.22 -11.57 -11.81
N GLY A 51 -3.14 -11.13 -12.42
CA GLY A 51 -3.13 -10.68 -13.81
C GLY A 51 -2.89 -9.19 -13.96
N LYS A 52 -2.87 -8.76 -15.23
CA LYS A 52 -2.63 -7.35 -15.59
C LYS A 52 -3.89 -6.53 -15.52
N VAL A 53 -3.73 -5.27 -15.16
CA VAL A 53 -4.80 -4.28 -15.11
C VAL A 53 -5.04 -3.70 -16.50
N GLY A 54 -6.29 -3.57 -16.88
CA GLY A 54 -6.70 -2.97 -18.14
C GLY A 54 -8.18 -3.15 -18.39
N ASP A 55 -8.59 -2.73 -19.57
CA ASP A 55 -9.95 -2.89 -20.06
C ASP A 55 -10.02 -4.13 -20.97
N GLY A 56 -11.02 -4.97 -20.76
CA GLY A 56 -11.29 -6.10 -21.61
C GLY A 56 -11.18 -7.46 -20.93
N HIS A 57 -11.40 -8.49 -21.74
CA HIS A 57 -11.47 -9.86 -21.27
C HIS A 57 -10.12 -10.37 -20.76
N GLY A 58 -10.13 -11.03 -19.62
CA GLY A 58 -8.93 -11.61 -19.02
C GLY A 58 -8.04 -10.59 -18.27
N LEU A 59 -8.42 -9.33 -18.24
CA LEU A 59 -7.72 -8.29 -17.49
C LEU A 59 -8.42 -7.96 -16.17
N VAL A 60 -7.67 -7.45 -15.21
CA VAL A 60 -8.22 -6.98 -13.94
C VAL A 60 -8.76 -5.57 -14.16
N PRO A 61 -10.05 -5.32 -13.84
CA PRO A 61 -10.60 -3.97 -13.95
C PRO A 61 -9.88 -2.96 -13.06
N ALA A 62 -9.73 -1.73 -13.51
CA ALA A 62 -9.07 -0.67 -12.75
C ALA A 62 -9.73 -0.42 -11.38
N SER A 63 -11.05 -0.55 -11.28
CA SER A 63 -11.78 -0.41 -10.00
C SER A 63 -11.40 -1.49 -9.00
N ASP A 64 -11.23 -2.72 -9.43
CA ASP A 64 -10.78 -3.82 -8.57
C ASP A 64 -9.32 -3.64 -8.14
N ALA A 65 -8.47 -3.21 -9.08
CA ALA A 65 -7.07 -2.90 -8.78
C ALA A 65 -6.93 -1.73 -7.79
N GLN A 66 -7.81 -0.74 -7.85
CA GLN A 66 -7.86 0.36 -6.89
C GLN A 66 -8.16 -0.15 -5.47
N GLU A 67 -9.13 -1.04 -5.29
CA GLU A 67 -9.40 -1.68 -4.00
C GLU A 67 -8.20 -2.52 -3.52
N MET A 68 -7.52 -3.19 -4.43
CA MET A 68 -6.30 -3.92 -4.09
C MET A 68 -5.14 -2.99 -3.69
N ALA A 69 -5.02 -1.81 -4.28
CA ALA A 69 -4.07 -0.79 -3.85
C ALA A 69 -4.36 -0.30 -2.42
N ARG A 70 -5.63 -0.16 -2.06
CA ARG A 70 -6.05 0.12 -0.67
C ARG A 70 -5.57 -0.98 0.27
N THR A 71 -5.74 -2.23 -0.08
CA THR A 71 -5.25 -3.38 0.69
C THR A 71 -3.72 -3.37 0.84
N CYS A 72 -2.99 -3.06 -0.24
CA CYS A 72 -1.53 -2.87 -0.17
C CYS A 72 -1.14 -1.82 0.85
N ALA A 73 -1.84 -0.69 0.89
CA ALA A 73 -1.57 0.38 1.86
C ALA A 73 -1.85 -0.06 3.30
N LEU A 74 -2.91 -0.82 3.55
CA LEU A 74 -3.17 -1.42 4.86
C LEU A 74 -2.03 -2.35 5.30
N ASN A 75 -1.56 -3.19 4.39
CA ASN A 75 -0.41 -4.07 4.64
C ASN A 75 0.87 -3.26 4.92
N ALA A 76 1.05 -2.13 4.22
CA ALA A 76 2.19 -1.24 4.46
C ALA A 76 2.11 -0.58 5.85
N ILE A 77 0.95 -0.12 6.27
CA ILE A 77 0.75 0.44 7.62
C ILE A 77 1.06 -0.62 8.68
N ALA A 78 0.57 -1.84 8.51
CA ALA A 78 0.83 -2.93 9.44
C ALA A 78 2.33 -3.25 9.55
N ALA A 79 3.03 -3.34 8.42
CA ALA A 79 4.48 -3.59 8.39
C ALA A 79 5.28 -2.46 9.06
N ALA A 80 4.93 -1.20 8.75
CA ALA A 80 5.57 -0.04 9.33
C ALA A 80 5.32 0.07 10.85
N ALA A 81 4.09 -0.18 11.29
CA ALA A 81 3.72 -0.18 12.71
C ALA A 81 4.51 -1.22 13.50
N ALA A 82 4.65 -2.44 12.97
CA ALA A 82 5.43 -3.49 13.61
C ALA A 82 6.90 -3.09 13.76
N ALA A 83 7.50 -2.51 12.71
CA ALA A 83 8.90 -2.05 12.74
C ALA A 83 9.10 -0.84 13.67
N ALA A 84 8.12 0.05 13.78
CA ALA A 84 8.19 1.27 14.57
C ALA A 84 7.86 1.06 16.06
N GLY A 85 7.31 -0.08 16.44
CA GLY A 85 6.88 -0.37 17.79
C GLY A 85 5.44 0.05 18.11
N GLY A 86 4.62 0.27 17.10
CA GLY A 86 3.20 0.56 17.21
C GLY A 86 2.73 1.57 16.16
N VAL A 87 1.43 1.50 15.82
CA VAL A 87 0.86 2.36 14.77
C VAL A 87 0.86 3.84 15.17
N ASP A 88 0.77 4.14 16.45
CA ASP A 88 0.80 5.52 16.95
C ASP A 88 2.18 6.18 16.87
N ARG A 89 3.21 5.40 16.52
CA ARG A 89 4.53 5.93 16.18
C ARG A 89 4.59 6.52 14.78
N LEU A 90 3.61 6.24 13.93
CA LEU A 90 3.51 6.78 12.58
C LEU A 90 2.83 8.15 12.64
N GLU A 91 3.56 9.22 12.31
CA GLU A 91 3.05 10.59 12.37
C GLU A 91 2.47 11.07 11.06
N GLY A 92 2.97 10.54 9.94
CA GLY A 92 2.52 10.96 8.62
C GLY A 92 3.12 10.12 7.51
N VAL A 93 2.84 10.53 6.28
CA VAL A 93 3.31 9.84 5.07
C VAL A 93 4.27 10.74 4.31
N PHE A 94 5.43 10.22 3.97
CA PHE A 94 6.44 10.94 3.19
C PHE A 94 6.34 10.65 1.70
N LYS A 95 6.34 9.38 1.32
CA LYS A 95 6.35 8.96 -0.08
C LYS A 95 5.55 7.68 -0.29
N VAL A 96 4.80 7.64 -1.38
CA VAL A 96 4.16 6.43 -1.89
C VAL A 96 4.73 6.12 -3.27
N THR A 97 5.11 4.86 -3.49
CA THR A 97 5.44 4.35 -4.82
C THR A 97 4.51 3.19 -5.12
N GLY A 98 3.71 3.33 -6.17
CA GLY A 98 2.77 2.33 -6.63
C GLY A 98 3.17 1.76 -7.98
N PHE A 99 3.08 0.44 -8.09
CA PHE A 99 3.39 -0.33 -9.28
C PHE A 99 2.13 -1.07 -9.73
N VAL A 100 1.74 -0.90 -10.97
CA VAL A 100 0.56 -1.55 -11.55
C VAL A 100 1.01 -2.44 -12.69
N ALA A 101 0.80 -3.76 -12.55
CA ALA A 101 1.00 -4.70 -13.65
C ALA A 101 -0.02 -4.34 -14.73
N SER A 102 0.45 -3.78 -15.84
CA SER A 102 -0.42 -3.10 -16.79
C SER A 102 -0.45 -3.79 -18.15
N ASP A 103 -1.66 -3.94 -18.70
CA ASP A 103 -1.78 -4.11 -20.14
C ASP A 103 -1.07 -2.94 -20.84
N PRO A 104 -0.35 -3.15 -21.95
CA PRO A 104 0.41 -2.08 -22.59
C PRO A 104 -0.41 -0.84 -22.98
N SER A 105 -1.72 -0.99 -23.18
CA SER A 105 -2.61 0.12 -23.49
C SER A 105 -3.15 0.86 -22.26
N PHE A 106 -2.95 0.31 -21.05
CA PHE A 106 -3.50 0.89 -19.84
C PHE A 106 -2.58 1.99 -19.29
N THR A 107 -3.10 3.20 -19.18
CA THR A 107 -2.38 4.39 -18.68
C THR A 107 -3.01 4.99 -17.42
N GLY A 108 -3.94 4.28 -16.79
CA GLY A 108 -4.69 4.74 -15.61
C GLY A 108 -4.05 4.40 -14.27
N GLN A 109 -2.72 4.20 -14.21
CA GLN A 109 -2.02 3.86 -12.97
C GLN A 109 -2.27 4.88 -11.85
N PRO A 110 -2.34 6.20 -12.09
CA PRO A 110 -2.66 7.15 -11.02
C PRO A 110 -4.00 6.88 -10.34
N GLY A 111 -5.03 6.57 -11.10
CA GLY A 111 -6.36 6.23 -10.55
C GLY A 111 -6.34 4.97 -9.71
N VAL A 112 -5.60 3.95 -10.11
CA VAL A 112 -5.44 2.70 -9.34
C VAL A 112 -4.76 2.99 -8.00
N ILE A 113 -3.65 3.71 -8.01
CA ILE A 113 -2.88 3.99 -6.78
C ILE A 113 -3.61 4.99 -5.87
N ASN A 114 -4.59 5.73 -6.37
CA ASN A 114 -5.47 6.53 -5.52
C ASN A 114 -6.15 5.71 -4.42
N GLY A 115 -6.38 4.43 -4.62
CA GLY A 115 -6.88 3.54 -3.56
C GLY A 115 -5.99 3.54 -2.32
N ALA A 116 -4.68 3.56 -2.51
CA ALA A 116 -3.71 3.69 -1.42
C ALA A 116 -3.64 5.12 -0.88
N SER A 117 -3.51 6.11 -1.76
CA SER A 117 -3.36 7.52 -1.35
C SER A 117 -4.57 8.06 -0.61
N GLU A 118 -5.78 7.72 -1.03
CA GLU A 118 -7.02 8.13 -0.36
C GLU A 118 -7.14 7.53 1.04
N LEU A 119 -6.83 6.24 1.20
CA LEU A 119 -6.80 5.60 2.52
C LEU A 119 -5.83 6.30 3.46
N LEU A 120 -4.62 6.58 2.99
CA LEU A 120 -3.61 7.28 3.79
C LEU A 120 -4.08 8.69 4.18
N GLY A 121 -4.78 9.38 3.30
CA GLY A 121 -5.42 10.66 3.60
C GLY A 121 -6.53 10.56 4.64
N GLU A 122 -7.36 9.52 4.57
CA GLU A 122 -8.42 9.26 5.55
C GLU A 122 -7.85 9.01 6.96
N ILE A 123 -6.74 8.28 7.04
CA ILE A 123 -6.12 7.90 8.31
C ILE A 123 -5.28 9.04 8.89
N PHE A 124 -4.42 9.68 8.10
CA PHE A 124 -3.44 10.64 8.58
C PHE A 124 -3.85 12.12 8.39
N GLY A 125 -4.94 12.39 7.65
CA GLY A 125 -5.35 13.78 7.38
C GLY A 125 -4.29 14.55 6.60
N GLU A 126 -4.01 15.79 6.98
CA GLU A 126 -2.97 16.61 6.34
C GLU A 126 -1.58 15.99 6.39
N ALA A 127 -1.25 15.28 7.46
CA ALA A 127 0.02 14.57 7.58
C ALA A 127 0.11 13.36 6.61
N GLY A 128 -0.99 12.95 6.01
CA GLY A 128 -1.05 11.93 4.98
C GLY A 128 -0.75 12.43 3.56
N ARG A 129 -0.63 13.74 3.35
CA ARG A 129 -0.23 14.30 2.04
C ARG A 129 1.22 13.92 1.75
N HIS A 130 1.46 13.38 0.58
CA HIS A 130 2.72 12.73 0.25
C HIS A 130 3.11 12.96 -1.20
N ASN A 131 4.40 12.79 -1.48
CA ASN A 131 4.92 12.66 -2.84
C ASN A 131 4.61 11.27 -3.36
N ARG A 132 4.44 11.12 -4.67
CA ARG A 132 4.05 9.84 -5.25
C ARG A 132 4.64 9.62 -6.63
N SER A 133 4.98 8.36 -6.90
CA SER A 133 5.10 7.83 -8.25
C SER A 133 4.12 6.67 -8.41
N ALA A 134 3.37 6.65 -9.51
CA ALA A 134 2.45 5.59 -9.88
C ALA A 134 2.76 5.19 -11.31
N VAL A 135 3.33 3.99 -11.49
CA VAL A 135 3.88 3.54 -12.77
C VAL A 135 3.38 2.18 -13.18
N GLY A 136 3.35 1.93 -14.47
CA GLY A 136 3.06 0.63 -15.03
C GLY A 136 4.32 -0.24 -15.10
N VAL A 137 4.16 -1.52 -14.80
CA VAL A 137 5.18 -2.54 -14.96
C VAL A 137 4.61 -3.71 -15.78
N ALA A 138 5.48 -4.48 -16.39
CA ALA A 138 5.05 -5.60 -17.23
C ALA A 138 4.39 -6.71 -16.42
N VAL A 139 4.98 -7.08 -15.29
CA VAL A 139 4.49 -8.11 -14.37
C VAL A 139 4.94 -7.77 -12.95
N LEU A 140 4.25 -8.32 -11.96
CA LEU A 140 4.63 -8.25 -10.55
C LEU A 140 4.81 -9.65 -9.97
N PRO A 141 5.50 -9.79 -8.83
CA PRO A 141 5.64 -11.08 -8.17
C PRO A 141 4.28 -11.74 -7.93
N LEU A 142 4.22 -13.06 -8.10
CA LEU A 142 3.01 -13.86 -7.94
C LEU A 142 1.86 -13.47 -8.87
N ASP A 143 2.19 -12.77 -9.96
CA ASP A 143 1.20 -12.20 -10.90
C ASP A 143 0.21 -11.23 -10.22
N ALA A 144 0.66 -10.55 -9.16
CA ALA A 144 -0.17 -9.56 -8.49
C ALA A 144 -0.48 -8.39 -9.43
N PRO A 145 -1.70 -7.81 -9.36
CA PRO A 145 -2.06 -6.68 -10.22
C PRO A 145 -1.43 -5.36 -9.78
N VAL A 146 -1.13 -5.23 -8.50
CA VAL A 146 -0.63 -3.98 -7.91
C VAL A 146 0.32 -4.28 -6.76
N GLU A 147 1.27 -3.38 -6.55
CA GLU A 147 2.20 -3.39 -5.44
C GLU A 147 2.42 -1.96 -4.96
N VAL A 148 2.51 -1.75 -3.65
CA VAL A 148 2.73 -0.42 -3.08
C VAL A 148 3.80 -0.47 -2.01
N GLU A 149 4.74 0.46 -2.05
CA GLU A 149 5.68 0.73 -0.95
C GLU A 149 5.44 2.13 -0.40
N VAL A 150 5.63 2.29 0.90
CA VAL A 150 5.38 3.55 1.59
C VAL A 150 6.51 3.89 2.54
N ALA A 151 6.96 5.15 2.50
CA ALA A 151 7.80 5.73 3.53
C ALA A 151 6.93 6.58 4.46
N PHE A 152 6.90 6.23 5.74
CA PHE A 152 6.20 6.96 6.78
C PHE A 152 7.16 7.82 7.59
N ILE A 153 6.64 8.91 8.14
CA ILE A 153 7.35 9.77 9.08
C ILE A 153 7.06 9.28 10.50
N LEU A 154 8.10 9.12 11.29
CA LEU A 154 7.99 8.70 12.69
C LEU A 154 7.80 9.89 13.61
N ALA A 155 6.97 9.71 14.63
CA ALA A 155 6.86 10.62 15.76
C ALA A 155 8.19 10.68 16.51
N ARG A 156 8.61 11.88 16.89
CA ARG A 156 9.80 12.15 17.70
C ARG A 156 9.60 11.89 19.19
#